data_f0348ae88337c0c4005316753a4d87a3
#
_entry.id   f0348ae88337c0c4005316753a4d87a3
#
_cell.length_a   1.000
_cell.length_b   1.000
_cell.length_c   1.000
_cell.angle_alpha   90.00
_cell.angle_beta   90.00
_cell.angle_gamma   90.00
#
_symmetry.space_group_name_H-M   'P 1'
#
loop_
_entity.id
_entity.type
_entity.pdbx_description
1 polymer ?
#
loop_
_entity_poly.entity_id
_entity_poly.type
_entity_poly.pdbx_seq_one_letter_code
_entity_poly.pdbx_strand_id
1 'polypeptide(L)'
;MLTCDPGDELYSTFGHSAIRIIELESGQDLVFNYGTFDFNTSFFYVKFIRRTLDYQLSLTTTENFLREYNYFKRNVREQELNLSAEQSEKIVAFLQRNYQPENRKYRYDFFFDNCATRITDMLETVLGQSLKWNYPIETDHKTFRNLIDEYVYPLPWSDLGIDLALGAVIDREATEQELENIKESEK
;
A
#
# COMPACT_ATOMS: atom_id res chain seq x y z
N MET A 1 -1.73 -1.64 -12.14
CA MET A 1 -1.22 -1.46 -10.76
C MET A 1 0.02 -0.58 -10.81
N LEU A 2 0.18 0.34 -9.88
CA LEU A 2 1.36 1.19 -9.75
C LEU A 2 2.14 0.78 -8.50
N THR A 3 3.46 0.67 -8.64
CA THR A 3 4.40 0.45 -7.53
C THR A 3 5.39 1.59 -7.51
N CYS A 4 5.51 2.23 -6.37
CA CYS A 4 6.34 3.42 -6.18
C CYS A 4 7.54 3.09 -5.30
N ASP A 5 8.72 3.49 -5.74
CA ASP A 5 9.95 3.25 -4.98
C ASP A 5 9.92 3.92 -3.60
N PRO A 6 10.70 3.42 -2.62
CA PRO A 6 10.93 4.09 -1.35
C PRO A 6 11.33 5.56 -1.48
N GLY A 7 11.04 6.34 -0.46
CA GLY A 7 11.48 7.73 -0.34
C GLY A 7 12.26 7.97 0.95
N ASP A 8 12.78 9.16 1.10
CA ASP A 8 13.67 9.53 2.22
C ASP A 8 12.92 9.80 3.55
N GLU A 9 11.62 10.05 3.47
CA GLU A 9 10.79 10.30 4.65
C GLU A 9 10.30 9.00 5.27
N LEU A 10 10.21 8.94 6.60
CA LEU A 10 9.82 7.75 7.34
C LEU A 10 8.54 7.09 6.82
N TYR A 11 7.52 7.88 6.50
CA TYR A 11 6.24 7.38 5.99
C TYR A 11 6.32 6.84 4.54
N SER A 12 7.39 7.12 3.83
CA SER A 12 7.61 6.72 2.43
C SER A 12 8.71 5.67 2.26
N THR A 13 9.41 5.33 3.35
CA THR A 13 10.56 4.41 3.36
C THR A 13 10.22 3.02 2.81
N PHE A 14 8.97 2.57 2.95
CA PHE A 14 8.53 1.23 2.53
C PHE A 14 7.93 1.21 1.12
N GLY A 15 8.09 2.28 0.35
CA GLY A 15 7.47 2.35 -0.96
C GLY A 15 5.96 2.62 -0.87
N HIS A 16 5.25 2.37 -1.98
CA HIS A 16 3.81 2.55 -2.04
C HIS A 16 3.18 1.82 -3.22
N SER A 17 1.92 1.41 -3.07
CA SER A 17 1.14 0.77 -4.14
C SER A 17 -0.19 1.48 -4.36
N ALA A 18 -0.62 1.59 -5.63
CA ALA A 18 -1.88 2.22 -6.02
C ALA A 18 -2.49 1.54 -7.26
N ILE A 19 -3.77 1.78 -7.51
CA ILE A 19 -4.46 1.26 -8.70
C ILE A 19 -4.79 2.40 -9.66
N ARG A 20 -4.28 2.32 -10.88
CA ARG A 20 -4.61 3.20 -12.00
C ARG A 20 -5.75 2.59 -12.81
N ILE A 21 -6.76 3.39 -13.10
CA ILE A 21 -7.88 3.04 -13.97
C ILE A 21 -7.93 4.03 -15.13
N ILE A 22 -7.91 3.49 -16.34
CA ILE A 22 -8.07 4.26 -17.57
C ILE A 22 -9.44 3.89 -18.16
N GLU A 23 -10.34 4.85 -18.23
CA GLU A 23 -11.64 4.69 -18.87
C GLU A 23 -11.57 5.18 -20.31
N LEU A 24 -11.60 4.23 -21.25
CA LEU A 24 -11.34 4.51 -22.66
C LEU A 24 -12.43 5.39 -23.31
N GLU A 25 -13.68 5.28 -22.84
CA GLU A 25 -14.80 6.03 -23.43
C GLU A 25 -14.78 7.51 -23.02
N SER A 26 -14.53 7.81 -21.76
CA SER A 26 -14.48 9.19 -21.24
C SER A 26 -13.09 9.82 -21.34
N GLY A 27 -12.05 9.00 -21.50
CA GLY A 27 -10.65 9.40 -21.42
C GLY A 27 -10.18 9.74 -20.01
N GLN A 28 -10.93 9.36 -18.97
CA GLN A 28 -10.51 9.57 -17.59
C GLN A 28 -9.36 8.62 -17.25
N ASP A 29 -8.34 9.17 -16.60
CA ASP A 29 -7.14 8.47 -16.16
C ASP A 29 -6.89 8.79 -14.69
N LEU A 30 -7.31 7.89 -13.83
CA LEU A 30 -7.44 8.11 -12.39
C LEU A 30 -6.64 7.09 -11.60
N VAL A 31 -6.11 7.53 -10.45
CA VAL A 31 -5.42 6.69 -9.49
C VAL A 31 -6.21 6.62 -8.19
N PHE A 32 -6.61 5.41 -7.83
CA PHE A 32 -7.15 5.07 -6.52
C PHE A 32 -6.00 4.75 -5.59
N ASN A 33 -5.85 5.54 -4.53
CA ASN A 33 -4.69 5.56 -3.67
C ASN A 33 -5.09 5.28 -2.22
N TYR A 34 -4.87 4.04 -1.75
CA TYR A 34 -5.04 3.65 -0.35
C TYR A 34 -3.86 4.18 0.48
N GLY A 35 -4.08 4.35 1.78
CA GLY A 35 -2.99 4.76 2.69
C GLY A 35 -2.74 6.26 2.73
N THR A 36 -3.64 7.08 2.19
CA THR A 36 -3.56 8.52 2.33
C THR A 36 -4.13 8.99 3.67
N PHE A 37 -3.61 10.08 4.20
CA PHE A 37 -4.04 10.66 5.46
C PHE A 37 -4.03 12.19 5.40
N ASP A 38 -4.73 12.83 6.34
CA ASP A 38 -4.77 14.28 6.42
C ASP A 38 -3.86 14.78 7.54
N PHE A 39 -2.78 15.48 7.18
CA PHE A 39 -1.85 16.12 8.11
C PHE A 39 -2.52 17.19 9.01
N ASN A 40 -3.64 17.76 8.59
CA ASN A 40 -4.39 18.73 9.37
C ASN A 40 -5.23 18.08 10.49
N THR A 41 -5.18 16.75 10.61
CA THR A 41 -5.87 16.04 11.68
C THR A 41 -5.35 16.51 13.04
N SER A 42 -6.25 16.95 13.92
CA SER A 42 -5.91 17.36 15.29
C SER A 42 -5.13 16.25 16.01
N PHE A 43 -4.03 16.61 16.64
CA PHE A 43 -3.12 15.68 17.32
C PHE A 43 -2.53 14.60 16.39
N PHE A 44 -2.24 14.96 15.13
CA PHE A 44 -1.74 14.05 14.09
C PHE A 44 -0.64 13.11 14.61
N TYR A 45 0.47 13.64 15.12
CA TYR A 45 1.60 12.81 15.59
C TYR A 45 1.24 11.87 16.73
N VAL A 46 0.39 12.31 17.67
CA VAL A 46 -0.07 11.46 18.77
C VAL A 46 -0.94 10.31 18.23
N LYS A 47 -1.83 10.60 17.30
CA LYS A 47 -2.68 9.58 16.66
C LYS A 47 -1.86 8.63 15.80
N PHE A 48 -0.87 9.13 15.08
CA PHE A 48 0.07 8.34 14.30
C PHE A 48 0.80 7.31 15.18
N ILE A 49 1.46 7.77 16.24
CA ILE A 49 2.20 6.92 17.20
C ILE A 49 1.27 5.90 17.88
N ARG A 50 0.05 6.31 18.24
CA ARG A 50 -0.95 5.45 18.89
C ARG A 50 -1.70 4.55 17.91
N ARG A 51 -1.39 4.57 16.62
CA ARG A 51 -2.10 3.83 15.55
C ARG A 51 -3.61 4.11 15.54
N THR A 52 -4.01 5.34 15.88
CA THR A 52 -5.40 5.80 15.90
C THR A 52 -5.69 6.82 14.83
N LEU A 53 -4.73 7.05 13.92
CA LEU A 53 -4.92 7.91 12.77
C LEU A 53 -5.80 7.18 11.74
N ASP A 54 -6.83 7.86 11.25
CA ASP A 54 -7.65 7.37 10.16
C ASP A 54 -6.92 7.65 8.84
N TYR A 55 -6.71 6.59 8.08
CA TYR A 55 -6.27 6.64 6.70
C TYR A 55 -7.48 6.51 5.78
N GLN A 56 -7.30 6.83 4.53
CA GLN A 56 -8.40 6.77 3.58
C GLN A 56 -7.95 6.37 2.18
N LEU A 57 -8.91 5.87 1.39
CA LEU A 57 -8.78 5.81 -0.06
C LEU A 57 -8.98 7.22 -0.63
N SER A 58 -8.01 7.72 -1.36
CA SER A 58 -8.10 8.96 -2.12
C SER A 58 -8.15 8.69 -3.63
N LEU A 59 -8.62 9.69 -4.37
CA LEU A 59 -8.70 9.66 -5.83
C LEU A 59 -8.01 10.89 -6.40
N THR A 60 -7.13 10.68 -7.37
CA THR A 60 -6.44 11.77 -8.08
C THR A 60 -6.26 11.41 -9.55
N THR A 61 -5.92 12.40 -10.39
CA THR A 61 -5.52 12.12 -11.77
C THR A 61 -4.13 11.49 -11.81
N THR A 62 -3.89 10.63 -12.79
CA THR A 62 -2.56 10.03 -12.99
C THR A 62 -1.48 11.11 -13.17
N GLU A 63 -1.79 12.20 -13.85
CA GLU A 63 -0.87 13.34 -14.01
C GLU A 63 -0.43 13.91 -12.67
N ASN A 64 -1.38 14.18 -11.75
CA ASN A 64 -1.07 14.72 -10.43
C ASN A 64 -0.28 13.74 -9.59
N PHE A 65 -0.66 12.44 -9.62
CA PHE A 65 0.04 11.39 -8.93
C PHE A 65 1.52 11.31 -9.39
N LEU A 66 1.76 11.21 -10.68
CA LEU A 66 3.10 11.11 -11.23
C LEU A 66 3.92 12.39 -11.00
N ARG A 67 3.27 13.57 -11.00
CA ARG A 67 3.94 14.85 -10.69
C ARG A 67 4.49 14.86 -9.28
N GLU A 68 3.75 14.34 -8.31
CA GLU A 68 4.19 14.22 -6.91
C GLU A 68 5.42 13.32 -6.79
N TYR A 69 5.38 12.11 -7.36
CA TYR A 69 6.52 11.18 -7.31
C TYR A 69 7.74 11.72 -8.06
N ASN A 70 7.55 12.39 -9.19
CA ASN A 70 8.64 13.05 -9.92
C ASN A 70 9.29 14.19 -9.12
N TYR A 71 8.49 14.97 -8.38
CA TYR A 71 9.00 16.01 -7.49
C TYR A 71 9.93 15.42 -6.41
N PHE A 72 9.57 14.30 -5.83
CA PHE A 72 10.36 13.58 -4.84
C PHE A 72 11.43 12.65 -5.45
N LYS A 73 11.60 12.65 -6.79
CA LYS A 73 12.55 11.80 -7.54
C LYS A 73 12.39 10.31 -7.23
N ARG A 74 11.16 9.86 -7.00
CA ARG A 74 10.82 8.46 -6.77
C ARG A 74 10.31 7.85 -8.07
N ASN A 75 10.80 6.67 -8.43
CA ASN A 75 10.30 5.99 -9.62
C ASN A 75 8.92 5.40 -9.36
N VAL A 76 8.12 5.35 -10.41
CA VAL A 76 6.83 4.65 -10.44
C VAL A 76 6.89 3.61 -11.53
N ARG A 77 6.70 2.35 -11.16
CA ARG A 77 6.56 1.23 -12.11
C ARG A 77 5.09 0.93 -12.31
N GLU A 78 4.72 0.61 -13.54
CA GLU A 78 3.36 0.22 -13.88
C GLU A 78 3.32 -1.22 -14.34
N GLN A 79 2.38 -1.98 -13.79
CA GLN A 79 2.04 -3.32 -14.23
C GLN A 79 0.61 -3.32 -14.74
N GLU A 80 0.43 -3.62 -16.02
CA GLU A 80 -0.89 -3.82 -16.60
C GLU A 80 -1.44 -5.19 -16.18
N LEU A 81 -2.68 -5.20 -15.68
CA LEU A 81 -3.35 -6.43 -15.27
C LEU A 81 -4.13 -6.98 -16.47
N ASN A 82 -3.90 -8.23 -16.81
CA ASN A 82 -4.62 -8.92 -17.91
C ASN A 82 -6.00 -9.37 -17.41
N LEU A 83 -6.98 -8.48 -17.47
CA LEU A 83 -8.33 -8.66 -16.98
C LEU A 83 -9.33 -8.79 -18.13
N SER A 84 -10.38 -9.58 -17.95
CA SER A 84 -11.56 -9.52 -18.82
C SER A 84 -12.36 -8.23 -18.55
N ALA A 85 -13.20 -7.83 -19.49
CA ALA A 85 -14.08 -6.67 -19.33
C ALA A 85 -14.94 -6.77 -18.06
N GLU A 86 -15.51 -7.96 -17.79
CA GLU A 86 -16.31 -8.21 -16.59
C GLU A 86 -15.48 -8.06 -15.29
N GLN A 87 -14.24 -8.54 -15.29
CA GLN A 87 -13.34 -8.40 -14.14
C GLN A 87 -12.96 -6.93 -13.91
N SER A 88 -12.67 -6.19 -14.97
CA SER A 88 -12.38 -4.75 -14.90
C SER A 88 -13.56 -3.97 -14.34
N GLU A 89 -14.78 -4.23 -14.80
CA GLU A 89 -16.01 -3.61 -14.27
C GLU A 89 -16.20 -3.89 -12.78
N LYS A 90 -15.96 -5.12 -12.34
CA LYS A 90 -16.05 -5.50 -10.92
C LYS A 90 -15.04 -4.76 -10.06
N ILE A 91 -13.79 -4.63 -10.54
CA ILE A 91 -12.75 -3.87 -9.84
C ILE A 91 -13.14 -2.39 -9.73
N VAL A 92 -13.59 -1.79 -10.83
CA VAL A 92 -14.05 -0.38 -10.83
C VAL A 92 -15.21 -0.19 -9.85
N ALA A 93 -16.21 -1.08 -9.87
CA ALA A 93 -17.34 -1.02 -8.96
C ALA A 93 -16.92 -1.18 -7.50
N PHE A 94 -15.96 -2.07 -7.20
CA PHE A 94 -15.40 -2.25 -5.87
C PHE A 94 -14.69 -0.98 -5.39
N LEU A 95 -13.83 -0.38 -6.21
CA LEU A 95 -13.10 0.85 -5.90
C LEU A 95 -14.05 2.04 -5.70
N GLN A 96 -15.05 2.20 -6.56
CA GLN A 96 -16.06 3.25 -6.44
C GLN A 96 -16.87 3.11 -5.15
N ARG A 97 -17.23 1.87 -4.75
CA ARG A 97 -17.90 1.61 -3.48
C ARG A 97 -17.01 1.96 -2.29
N ASN A 98 -15.73 1.57 -2.34
CA ASN A 98 -14.79 1.89 -1.28
C ASN A 98 -14.50 3.40 -1.18
N TYR A 99 -14.59 4.13 -2.28
CA TYR A 99 -14.36 5.56 -2.30
C TYR A 99 -15.53 6.38 -1.69
N GLN A 100 -16.69 5.77 -1.46
CA GLN A 100 -17.81 6.49 -0.82
C GLN A 100 -17.41 7.01 0.57
N PRO A 101 -17.92 8.17 1.01
CA PRO A 101 -17.54 8.81 2.27
C PRO A 101 -17.62 7.90 3.49
N GLU A 102 -18.62 7.01 3.52
CA GLU A 102 -18.86 6.05 4.60
C GLU A 102 -17.89 4.85 4.59
N ASN A 103 -17.23 4.55 3.46
CA ASN A 103 -16.39 3.37 3.28
C ASN A 103 -14.90 3.69 3.16
N ARG A 104 -14.55 4.90 2.74
CA ARG A 104 -13.18 5.22 2.34
C ARG A 104 -12.18 5.33 3.49
N LYS A 105 -12.66 5.54 4.72
CA LYS A 105 -11.82 5.68 5.91
C LYS A 105 -11.61 4.34 6.58
N TYR A 106 -10.38 4.08 7.00
CA TYR A 106 -10.02 2.87 7.71
C TYR A 106 -8.86 3.11 8.68
N ARG A 107 -8.70 2.19 9.64
CA ARG A 107 -7.53 2.18 10.50
C ARG A 107 -6.39 1.46 9.82
N TYR A 108 -5.35 2.20 9.58
CA TYR A 108 -4.15 1.63 8.99
C TYR A 108 -3.43 0.72 9.98
N ASP A 109 -3.11 -0.48 9.55
CA ASP A 109 -2.16 -1.36 10.21
C ASP A 109 -1.00 -1.62 9.27
N PHE A 110 0.21 -1.34 9.76
CA PHE A 110 1.40 -1.41 8.94
C PHE A 110 1.60 -2.78 8.28
N PHE A 111 1.22 -3.86 8.96
CA PHE A 111 1.38 -5.22 8.44
C PHE A 111 0.13 -5.79 7.77
N PHE A 112 -1.05 -5.44 8.29
CA PHE A 112 -2.27 -6.18 7.98
C PHE A 112 -3.36 -5.37 7.27
N ASP A 113 -3.25 -4.03 7.28
CA ASP A 113 -4.23 -3.16 6.62
C ASP A 113 -3.56 -1.90 6.04
N ASN A 114 -2.74 -2.09 5.02
CA ASN A 114 -1.95 -1.05 4.34
C ASN A 114 -2.34 -0.90 2.86
N CYS A 115 -1.61 -0.07 2.10
CA CYS A 115 -1.89 0.16 0.69
C CYS A 115 -1.76 -1.11 -0.16
N ALA A 116 -0.77 -1.97 0.12
CA ALA A 116 -0.57 -3.21 -0.63
C ALA A 116 -1.62 -4.27 -0.27
N THR A 117 -1.83 -4.54 1.04
CA THR A 117 -2.81 -5.54 1.49
C THR A 117 -4.23 -5.21 1.03
N ARG A 118 -4.61 -3.92 1.03
CA ARG A 118 -5.92 -3.47 0.51
C ARG A 118 -6.09 -3.77 -0.99
N ILE A 119 -5.02 -3.65 -1.77
CA ILE A 119 -5.05 -3.98 -3.19
C ILE A 119 -5.13 -5.50 -3.36
N THR A 120 -4.36 -6.26 -2.61
CA THR A 120 -4.40 -7.74 -2.62
C THR A 120 -5.79 -8.25 -2.27
N ASP A 121 -6.37 -7.79 -1.16
CA ASP A 121 -7.73 -8.16 -0.72
C ASP A 121 -8.80 -7.83 -1.77
N MET A 122 -8.66 -6.69 -2.44
CA MET A 122 -9.54 -6.32 -3.55
C MET A 122 -9.42 -7.31 -4.71
N LEU A 123 -8.18 -7.60 -5.15
CA LEU A 123 -7.93 -8.52 -6.25
C LEU A 123 -8.43 -9.92 -5.92
N GLU A 124 -8.17 -10.41 -4.72
CA GLU A 124 -8.66 -11.71 -4.25
C GLU A 124 -10.19 -11.76 -4.18
N THR A 125 -10.81 -10.71 -3.66
CA THR A 125 -12.28 -10.61 -3.56
C THR A 125 -12.94 -10.62 -4.94
N VAL A 126 -12.36 -9.91 -5.90
CA VAL A 126 -12.96 -9.72 -7.24
C VAL A 126 -12.63 -10.86 -8.18
N LEU A 127 -11.39 -11.34 -8.17
CA LEU A 127 -10.88 -12.32 -9.12
C LEU A 127 -11.00 -13.75 -8.61
N GLY A 128 -11.02 -13.96 -7.31
CA GLY A 128 -11.16 -15.26 -6.67
C GLY A 128 -10.17 -16.27 -7.23
N GLN A 129 -10.66 -17.44 -7.66
CA GLN A 129 -9.83 -18.53 -8.19
C GLN A 129 -9.13 -18.22 -9.53
N SER A 130 -9.46 -17.11 -10.20
CA SER A 130 -8.79 -16.67 -11.42
C SER A 130 -7.43 -16.03 -11.11
N LEU A 131 -7.24 -15.53 -9.90
CA LEU A 131 -5.99 -14.95 -9.44
C LEU A 131 -5.03 -16.08 -9.09
N LYS A 132 -3.82 -15.97 -9.61
CA LYS A 132 -2.72 -16.88 -9.28
C LYS A 132 -1.52 -16.04 -8.95
N TRP A 133 -1.12 -16.11 -7.71
CA TRP A 133 0.11 -15.51 -7.25
C TRP A 133 1.29 -16.41 -7.65
N ASN A 134 2.34 -15.84 -8.17
CA ASN A 134 3.55 -16.57 -8.58
C ASN A 134 4.76 -15.91 -7.91
N TYR A 135 4.97 -16.24 -6.65
CA TYR A 135 6.11 -15.74 -5.89
C TYR A 135 7.20 -16.79 -5.78
N PRO A 136 8.46 -16.42 -5.97
CA PRO A 136 9.55 -17.20 -5.43
C PRO A 136 9.55 -17.00 -3.90
N ILE A 137 9.06 -17.99 -3.17
CA ILE A 137 9.07 -17.97 -1.70
C ILE A 137 10.51 -18.27 -1.28
N GLU A 138 11.27 -17.24 -0.95
CA GLU A 138 12.48 -17.41 -0.16
C GLU A 138 12.07 -17.38 1.31
N THR A 139 11.90 -18.57 1.88
CA THR A 139 11.56 -18.75 3.30
C THR A 139 12.86 -18.72 4.12
N ASP A 140 13.43 -17.58 4.33
CA ASP A 140 14.62 -17.41 5.16
C ASP A 140 14.28 -17.22 6.65
N HIS A 141 13.16 -17.74 7.14
CA HIS A 141 12.75 -17.64 8.56
C HIS A 141 12.91 -16.22 9.16
N LYS A 142 12.67 -15.18 8.33
CA LYS A 142 12.79 -13.79 8.77
C LYS A 142 11.63 -13.41 9.68
N THR A 143 11.95 -12.74 10.76
CA THR A 143 10.94 -12.06 11.58
C THR A 143 10.49 -10.78 10.87
N PHE A 144 9.33 -10.23 11.27
CA PHE A 144 8.91 -8.91 10.78
C PHE A 144 9.95 -7.84 11.09
N ARG A 145 10.65 -7.93 12.23
CA ARG A 145 11.76 -7.03 12.56
C ARG A 145 12.85 -7.08 11.51
N ASN A 146 13.31 -8.28 11.15
CA ASN A 146 14.36 -8.42 10.14
C ASN A 146 13.96 -7.80 8.79
N LEU A 147 12.69 -7.92 8.41
CA LEU A 147 12.17 -7.33 7.18
C LEU A 147 12.13 -5.80 7.25
N ILE A 148 11.76 -5.22 8.39
CA ILE A 148 11.74 -3.77 8.60
C ILE A 148 13.17 -3.21 8.60
N ASP A 149 14.08 -3.86 9.32
CA ASP A 149 15.49 -3.43 9.45
C ASP A 149 16.17 -3.24 8.08
N GLU A 150 15.82 -4.08 7.09
CA GLU A 150 16.34 -3.95 5.73
C GLU A 150 16.04 -2.58 5.10
N TYR A 151 14.92 -1.96 5.46
CA TYR A 151 14.49 -0.66 4.92
C TYR A 151 14.96 0.52 5.77
N VAL A 152 15.03 0.36 7.09
CA VAL A 152 15.30 1.46 8.00
C VAL A 152 16.76 1.53 8.48
N TYR A 153 17.57 0.50 8.19
CA TYR A 153 19.00 0.45 8.53
C TYR A 153 19.79 1.74 8.21
N PRO A 154 19.52 2.45 7.10
CA PRO A 154 20.18 3.73 6.83
C PRO A 154 19.76 4.87 7.77
N LEU A 155 18.69 4.69 8.55
CA LEU A 155 18.06 5.70 9.38
C LEU A 155 17.98 5.24 10.87
N PRO A 156 19.11 5.24 11.62
CA PRO A 156 19.19 4.57 12.92
C PRO A 156 18.22 5.10 13.99
N TRP A 157 17.83 6.38 13.91
CA TRP A 157 16.83 6.94 14.83
C TRP A 157 15.40 6.51 14.44
N SER A 158 15.15 6.28 13.17
CA SER A 158 13.88 5.76 12.68
C SER A 158 13.73 4.28 13.03
N ASP A 159 14.80 3.51 12.90
CA ASP A 159 14.90 2.12 13.30
C ASP A 159 14.55 1.95 14.78
N LEU A 160 15.26 2.64 15.67
CA LEU A 160 14.96 2.64 17.10
C LEU A 160 13.52 3.08 17.41
N GLY A 161 13.01 4.09 16.70
CA GLY A 161 11.65 4.60 16.89
C GLY A 161 10.59 3.61 16.46
N ILE A 162 10.79 2.91 15.36
CA ILE A 162 9.89 1.86 14.86
C ILE A 162 9.93 0.66 15.80
N ASP A 163 11.10 0.22 16.21
CA ASP A 163 11.28 -0.87 17.16
C ASP A 163 10.53 -0.64 18.46
N LEU A 164 10.65 0.57 19.01
CA LEU A 164 9.95 0.95 20.22
C LEU A 164 8.42 1.04 20.02
N ALA A 165 7.99 1.54 18.87
CA ALA A 165 6.56 1.70 18.56
C ALA A 165 5.85 0.37 18.27
N LEU A 166 6.53 -0.56 17.61
CA LEU A 166 5.98 -1.85 17.23
C LEU A 166 6.15 -2.92 18.32
N GLY A 167 7.21 -2.80 19.12
CA GLY A 167 7.46 -3.68 20.27
C GLY A 167 7.67 -5.15 19.88
N ALA A 168 7.40 -6.06 20.82
CA ALA A 168 7.64 -7.49 20.67
C ALA A 168 6.72 -8.18 19.62
N VAL A 169 5.71 -7.51 19.11
CA VAL A 169 4.81 -8.08 18.09
C VAL A 169 5.54 -8.41 16.78
N ILE A 170 6.62 -7.67 16.49
CA ILE A 170 7.43 -7.87 15.28
C ILE A 170 8.54 -8.91 15.43
N ASP A 171 8.72 -9.50 16.61
CA ASP A 171 9.74 -10.53 16.85
C ASP A 171 9.28 -11.94 16.43
N ARG A 172 8.03 -12.10 16.01
CA ARG A 172 7.56 -13.38 15.47
C ARG A 172 8.00 -13.56 14.01
N GLU A 173 8.20 -14.81 13.63
CA GLU A 173 8.41 -15.14 12.23
C GLU A 173 7.17 -14.78 11.40
N ALA A 174 7.41 -14.22 10.21
CA ALA A 174 6.36 -13.98 9.26
C ALA A 174 5.92 -15.30 8.63
N THR A 175 4.61 -15.49 8.47
CA THR A 175 4.07 -16.63 7.72
C THR A 175 4.35 -16.46 6.23
N GLU A 176 4.29 -17.55 5.46
CA GLU A 176 4.49 -17.53 4.01
C GLU A 176 3.56 -16.49 3.34
N GLN A 177 2.29 -16.45 3.74
CA GLN A 177 1.30 -15.53 3.19
C GLN A 177 1.59 -14.05 3.56
N GLU A 178 2.10 -13.80 4.76
CA GLU A 178 2.51 -12.45 5.19
C GLU A 178 3.77 -11.98 4.45
N LEU A 179 4.72 -12.87 4.19
CA LEU A 179 5.90 -12.59 3.37
C LEU A 179 5.52 -12.30 1.91
N GLU A 180 4.53 -13.01 1.38
CA GLU A 180 3.96 -12.73 0.06
C GLU A 180 3.43 -11.30 -0.02
N ASN A 181 2.60 -10.88 0.93
CA ASN A 181 2.02 -9.55 0.97
C ASN A 181 3.06 -8.42 1.08
N ILE A 182 4.15 -8.65 1.82
CA ILE A 182 5.24 -7.67 1.96
C ILE A 182 6.02 -7.53 0.66
N LYS A 183 6.36 -8.65 0.01
CA LYS A 183 7.13 -8.65 -1.26
C LYS A 183 6.35 -8.11 -2.45
N GLU A 184 5.01 -8.06 -2.40
CA GLU A 184 4.20 -7.40 -3.42
C GLU A 184 4.39 -5.89 -3.46
N SER A 185 4.69 -5.28 -2.33
CA SER A 185 4.99 -3.85 -2.26
C SER A 185 6.34 -3.50 -2.92
N GLU A 186 7.20 -4.49 -3.20
CA GLU A 186 8.56 -4.30 -3.73
C GLU A 186 8.68 -4.47 -5.26
N LYS A 187 7.65 -5.00 -5.95
CA LYS A 187 7.68 -5.26 -7.41
C LYS A 187 6.80 -4.32 -8.20
#